data_dad0d18efaa43df72756d3197574d13b
#
_entry.id   dad0d18efaa43df72756d3197574d13b
#
_cell.length_a   1.000
_cell.length_b   1.000
_cell.length_c   1.000
_cell.angle_alpha   90.00
_cell.angle_beta   90.00
_cell.angle_gamma   90.00
#
_symmetry.space_group_name_H-M   'P 1'
#
loop_
_entity.id
_entity.type
_entity.pdbx_description
1 polymer ?
#
loop_
_entity_poly.entity_id
_entity_poly.type
_entity_poly.pdbx_seq_one_letter_code
_entity_poly.pdbx_strand_id
1 'polypeptide(L)'
;MILQLALLALASAPNLSQCTPVPNSGLRKRFYGWEDSEPVRGVNIGGWLVSEPFITPSLYESFRTNWENDDGIPPDEYHLTQYLGREEAERVLIEHWETWFTERDFLDIAALGFNTVRIPVGYWAFATLDGDPYVSGYQIDYLDRAIQWARNYDLKVWIDLHGAPGSQNGFDNSGLRDQVGFMDGDNLQFTLGVLKYILEKYGSPEYTDTVIGIEVLNEPLGPVIDMERLKWEFLVPAYEYLRNDLSNWDTHLIIHDAFLGGDYWNDFMTEDQGYYGVVIDHHNYQVFSSGELERSLDDHIGVACGLGRGMLSEAHWPIVGEVSAAMTDCTKWLNGVGIGRRLDGTFWKDNVGSYYISSCDGNDDVSTWSGEKWEATRRFIEAQLDAYEMRGGWIWWTYKTESSPEWGINHLLANGLWPYPLNERYYPGQCDYH
;
A
#
# COMPACT_ATOMS: atom_id res chain seq x y z
N MET A 1 -48.86 21.51 -37.76
CA MET A 1 -48.26 20.42 -38.52
C MET A 1 -46.79 20.75 -38.69
N ILE A 2 -45.96 20.43 -37.70
CA ILE A 2 -44.50 20.61 -37.72
C ILE A 2 -43.91 19.30 -37.24
N LEU A 3 -43.23 18.57 -38.14
CA LEU A 3 -42.41 17.39 -37.82
C LEU A 3 -41.17 17.84 -37.07
N GLN A 4 -40.96 17.27 -35.87
CA GLN A 4 -39.65 17.24 -35.20
C GLN A 4 -38.91 15.97 -35.56
N LEU A 5 -37.80 16.13 -36.28
CA LEU A 5 -36.81 15.07 -36.48
C LEU A 5 -35.99 14.92 -35.20
N ALA A 6 -36.05 13.72 -34.63
CA ALA A 6 -35.12 13.31 -33.58
C ALA A 6 -33.80 12.87 -34.23
N LEU A 7 -32.72 13.61 -34.00
CA LEU A 7 -31.37 13.16 -34.30
C LEU A 7 -30.91 12.19 -33.18
N LEU A 8 -30.78 10.92 -33.53
CA LEU A 8 -30.02 9.95 -32.75
C LEU A 8 -28.52 10.29 -32.90
N ALA A 9 -27.91 10.78 -31.85
CA ALA A 9 -26.45 10.85 -31.72
C ALA A 9 -25.96 9.42 -31.44
N LEU A 10 -25.40 8.76 -32.45
CA LEU A 10 -24.57 7.57 -32.28
C LEU A 10 -23.26 8.03 -31.58
N ALA A 11 -23.12 7.70 -30.32
CA ALA A 11 -21.83 7.79 -29.63
C ALA A 11 -20.90 6.77 -30.30
N SER A 12 -19.91 7.27 -31.03
CA SER A 12 -18.82 6.47 -31.57
C SER A 12 -17.95 5.99 -30.40
N ALA A 13 -17.83 4.68 -30.22
CA ALA A 13 -16.84 4.07 -29.36
C ALA A 13 -15.44 4.62 -29.70
N PRO A 14 -14.59 4.95 -28.71
CA PRO A 14 -13.24 5.41 -29.01
C PRO A 14 -12.48 4.31 -29.74
N ASN A 15 -11.83 4.67 -30.84
CA ASN A 15 -10.98 3.79 -31.61
C ASN A 15 -9.74 3.40 -30.76
N LEU A 16 -9.68 2.15 -30.34
CA LEU A 16 -8.56 1.51 -29.60
C LEU A 16 -7.25 1.39 -30.42
N SER A 17 -7.10 2.11 -31.50
CA SER A 17 -5.97 1.90 -32.42
C SER A 17 -5.11 3.14 -32.64
N GLN A 18 -4.45 3.65 -31.63
CA GLN A 18 -3.25 4.50 -31.83
C GLN A 18 -2.37 4.60 -30.57
N CYS A 19 -2.01 3.47 -29.94
CA CYS A 19 -0.75 3.46 -29.20
C CYS A 19 0.37 3.23 -30.21
N THR A 20 1.14 4.25 -30.50
CA THR A 20 2.38 4.09 -31.30
C THR A 20 3.36 3.24 -30.50
N PRO A 21 3.94 2.16 -31.09
CA PRO A 21 4.92 1.36 -30.37
C PRO A 21 6.15 2.22 -30.03
N VAL A 22 6.45 2.32 -28.73
CA VAL A 22 7.66 3.00 -28.25
C VAL A 22 8.83 2.04 -28.35
N PRO A 23 10.03 2.52 -28.73
CA PRO A 23 11.22 1.69 -28.70
C PRO A 23 11.52 1.21 -27.27
N ASN A 24 11.54 -0.09 -27.11
CA ASN A 24 11.54 -0.88 -25.88
C ASN A 24 12.80 -0.73 -24.98
N SER A 25 13.69 0.26 -25.18
CA SER A 25 15.02 0.26 -24.57
C SER A 25 15.24 1.23 -23.40
N GLY A 26 14.26 2.11 -23.09
CA GLY A 26 14.42 3.15 -22.07
C GLY A 26 13.83 2.81 -20.71
N LEU A 27 12.61 2.27 -20.69
CA LEU A 27 11.85 1.96 -19.47
C LEU A 27 12.53 0.88 -18.61
N ARG A 28 13.04 -0.18 -19.24
CA ARG A 28 13.59 -1.37 -18.57
C ARG A 28 14.85 -1.11 -17.73
N LYS A 29 15.54 0.00 -17.96
CA LYS A 29 16.83 0.29 -17.29
C LYS A 29 16.70 1.07 -15.97
N ARG A 30 15.51 1.58 -15.64
CA ARG A 30 15.31 2.50 -14.52
C ARG A 30 14.52 1.92 -13.34
N PHE A 31 13.80 0.82 -13.54
CA PHE A 31 12.99 0.19 -12.51
C PHE A 31 13.75 -1.00 -11.92
N TYR A 32 13.99 -1.00 -10.62
CA TYR A 32 14.51 -2.15 -9.91
C TYR A 32 13.54 -3.32 -10.04
N GLY A 33 14.08 -4.55 -10.11
CA GLY A 33 13.27 -5.74 -10.29
C GLY A 33 12.79 -6.00 -11.72
N TRP A 34 13.05 -5.10 -12.68
CA TRP A 34 12.66 -5.32 -14.07
C TRP A 34 13.76 -6.10 -14.84
N GLU A 35 13.43 -7.32 -15.30
CA GLU A 35 14.32 -8.24 -16.02
C GLU A 35 15.67 -8.45 -15.28
N ASP A 36 16.80 -8.19 -15.90
CA ASP A 36 18.15 -8.42 -15.36
C ASP A 36 18.61 -7.35 -14.35
N SER A 37 17.74 -6.49 -13.87
CA SER A 37 18.07 -5.51 -12.81
C SER A 37 17.99 -6.14 -11.41
N GLU A 38 18.50 -5.41 -10.40
CA GLU A 38 18.31 -5.83 -9.01
C GLU A 38 16.82 -5.83 -8.64
N PRO A 39 16.34 -6.80 -7.82
CA PRO A 39 14.96 -6.78 -7.33
C PRO A 39 14.68 -5.55 -6.49
N VAL A 40 13.42 -5.13 -6.45
CA VAL A 40 12.96 -4.15 -5.47
C VAL A 40 13.13 -4.74 -4.07
N ARG A 41 13.83 -4.01 -3.22
CA ARG A 41 13.99 -4.27 -1.79
C ARG A 41 13.58 -3.01 -1.08
N GLY A 42 12.28 -2.87 -0.88
CA GLY A 42 11.69 -1.62 -0.44
C GLY A 42 11.15 -1.65 0.97
N VAL A 43 10.80 -0.45 1.45
CA VAL A 43 10.05 -0.30 2.69
C VAL A 43 9.01 0.80 2.54
N ASN A 44 7.84 0.58 3.15
CA ASN A 44 6.77 1.57 3.21
C ASN A 44 7.06 2.63 4.28
N ILE A 45 6.72 3.87 3.96
CA ILE A 45 6.76 5.02 4.87
C ILE A 45 5.37 5.19 5.50
N GLY A 46 4.90 4.12 6.18
CA GLY A 46 3.54 4.02 6.69
C GLY A 46 3.25 4.88 7.92
N GLY A 47 1.97 5.23 8.12
CA GLY A 47 1.51 6.01 9.25
C GLY A 47 2.02 7.44 9.27
N TRP A 48 2.47 8.00 8.15
CA TRP A 48 3.05 9.34 8.05
C TRP A 48 2.08 10.36 7.42
N LEU A 49 1.99 10.37 6.07
CA LEU A 49 1.10 11.30 5.34
C LEU A 49 -0.35 10.79 5.25
N VAL A 50 -0.55 9.55 5.63
CA VAL A 50 -1.81 8.93 6.05
C VAL A 50 -1.55 8.33 7.41
N SER A 51 -2.29 8.74 8.42
CA SER A 51 -2.14 8.21 9.78
C SER A 51 -3.01 6.98 9.99
N GLU A 52 -2.47 6.00 10.72
CA GLU A 52 -3.16 4.74 11.01
C GLU A 52 -3.08 4.40 12.50
N PRO A 53 -4.22 4.06 13.15
CA PRO A 53 -4.25 3.83 14.60
C PRO A 53 -3.30 2.75 15.09
N PHE A 54 -3.05 1.67 14.31
CA PHE A 54 -2.16 0.60 14.75
C PHE A 54 -0.67 0.93 14.58
N ILE A 55 -0.31 1.86 13.68
CA ILE A 55 1.07 2.30 13.46
C ILE A 55 1.47 3.36 14.48
N THR A 56 0.60 4.36 14.67
CA THR A 56 0.84 5.53 15.54
C THR A 56 -0.29 5.69 16.57
N PRO A 57 -0.48 4.71 17.47
CA PRO A 57 -1.58 4.75 18.44
C PRO A 57 -1.56 5.99 19.33
N SER A 58 -0.40 6.62 19.57
CA SER A 58 -0.30 7.81 20.42
C SER A 58 -1.12 9.00 19.90
N LEU A 59 -1.31 9.12 18.57
CA LEU A 59 -2.17 10.15 17.98
C LEU A 59 -3.63 10.00 18.37
N TYR A 60 -4.08 8.77 18.65
CA TYR A 60 -5.47 8.39 18.84
C TYR A 60 -5.82 8.16 20.32
N GLU A 61 -4.88 7.68 21.13
CA GLU A 61 -5.12 7.30 22.53
C GLU A 61 -5.63 8.43 23.43
N SER A 62 -5.29 9.67 23.13
CA SER A 62 -5.72 10.83 23.93
C SER A 62 -7.23 11.03 23.96
N PHE A 63 -7.96 10.42 23.06
CA PHE A 63 -9.44 10.49 22.96
C PHE A 63 -10.15 9.41 23.76
N ARG A 64 -9.44 8.44 24.31
CA ARG A 64 -10.02 7.35 25.10
C ARG A 64 -10.82 7.90 26.28
N THR A 65 -12.10 7.53 26.34
CA THR A 65 -13.00 7.93 27.42
C THR A 65 -13.21 6.85 28.47
N ASN A 66 -12.91 5.59 28.10
CA ASN A 66 -13.02 4.44 28.99
C ASN A 66 -11.79 3.53 28.82
N TRP A 67 -11.04 3.31 29.92
CA TRP A 67 -9.82 2.48 29.91
C TRP A 67 -10.08 0.97 29.80
N GLU A 68 -11.33 0.53 29.95
CA GLU A 68 -11.72 -0.88 29.80
C GLU A 68 -11.99 -1.28 28.34
N ASN A 69 -12.13 -0.28 27.45
CA ASN A 69 -12.40 -0.49 26.02
C ASN A 69 -11.86 0.66 25.15
N ASP A 70 -12.22 0.70 23.88
CA ASP A 70 -11.79 1.72 22.93
C ASP A 70 -12.80 2.87 22.75
N ASP A 71 -13.71 3.08 23.73
CA ASP A 71 -14.69 4.16 23.65
C ASP A 71 -14.03 5.53 23.55
N GLY A 72 -14.49 6.32 22.59
CA GLY A 72 -14.02 7.68 22.31
C GLY A 72 -12.83 7.78 21.36
N ILE A 73 -12.16 6.66 21.04
CA ILE A 73 -11.02 6.67 20.13
C ILE A 73 -11.50 6.81 18.68
N PRO A 74 -10.99 7.80 17.92
CA PRO A 74 -11.28 7.92 16.51
C PRO A 74 -10.82 6.67 15.74
N PRO A 75 -11.62 6.17 14.80
CA PRO A 75 -11.28 4.93 14.10
C PRO A 75 -10.28 5.10 12.94
N ASP A 76 -10.07 6.33 12.44
CA ASP A 76 -9.29 6.67 11.25
C ASP A 76 -8.94 8.17 11.24
N GLU A 77 -8.21 8.63 10.22
CA GLU A 77 -7.78 10.03 10.10
C GLU A 77 -8.95 11.00 9.85
N TYR A 78 -10.00 10.58 9.13
CA TYR A 78 -11.19 11.41 8.92
C TYR A 78 -11.84 11.77 10.26
N HIS A 79 -12.09 10.79 11.10
CA HIS A 79 -12.70 11.01 12.40
C HIS A 79 -11.73 11.68 13.38
N LEU A 80 -10.45 11.40 13.33
CA LEU A 80 -9.43 12.10 14.12
C LEU A 80 -9.48 13.61 13.84
N THR A 81 -9.45 14.01 12.57
CA THR A 81 -9.47 15.42 12.18
C THR A 81 -10.83 16.06 12.49
N GLN A 82 -11.91 15.32 12.34
CA GLN A 82 -13.24 15.78 12.72
C GLN A 82 -13.35 16.05 14.22
N TYR A 83 -12.82 15.16 15.08
CA TYR A 83 -12.82 15.33 16.54
C TYR A 83 -11.96 16.50 17.00
N LEU A 84 -10.80 16.67 16.42
CA LEU A 84 -9.88 17.76 16.75
C LEU A 84 -10.42 19.12 16.31
N GLY A 85 -11.16 19.14 15.18
CA GLY A 85 -11.46 20.39 14.49
C GLY A 85 -10.20 20.98 13.83
N ARG A 86 -10.40 21.88 12.87
CA ARG A 86 -9.38 22.31 11.91
C ARG A 86 -8.08 22.79 12.56
N GLU A 87 -8.14 23.74 13.49
CA GLU A 87 -6.94 24.38 14.06
C GLU A 87 -6.08 23.38 14.84
N GLU A 88 -6.71 22.52 15.64
CA GLU A 88 -6.00 21.53 16.43
C GLU A 88 -5.51 20.35 15.58
N ALA A 89 -6.28 19.94 14.56
CA ALA A 89 -5.86 18.93 13.62
C ALA A 89 -4.62 19.39 12.83
N GLU A 90 -4.59 20.62 12.35
CA GLU A 90 -3.40 21.20 11.70
C GLU A 90 -2.19 21.17 12.66
N ARG A 91 -2.35 21.59 13.90
CA ARG A 91 -1.24 21.59 14.88
C ARG A 91 -0.71 20.17 15.14
N VAL A 92 -1.59 19.23 15.40
CA VAL A 92 -1.23 17.84 15.75
C VAL A 92 -0.60 17.12 14.56
N LEU A 93 -1.20 17.21 13.37
CA LEU A 93 -0.69 16.52 12.21
C LEU A 93 0.59 17.15 11.65
N ILE A 94 0.75 18.47 11.71
CA ILE A 94 2.01 19.12 11.33
C ILE A 94 3.15 18.66 12.27
N GLU A 95 2.91 18.60 13.59
CA GLU A 95 3.89 18.07 14.55
C GLU A 95 4.23 16.61 14.24
N HIS A 96 3.23 15.79 13.92
CA HIS A 96 3.42 14.41 13.51
C HIS A 96 4.26 14.31 12.22
N TRP A 97 3.91 15.04 11.16
CA TRP A 97 4.65 15.02 9.90
C TRP A 97 6.09 15.51 10.02
N GLU A 98 6.36 16.47 10.90
CA GLU A 98 7.72 16.98 11.18
C GLU A 98 8.59 15.98 11.95
N THR A 99 7.99 15.07 12.75
CA THR A 99 8.73 14.25 13.71
C THR A 99 8.69 12.76 13.42
N TRP A 100 7.63 12.25 12.75
CA TRP A 100 7.48 10.82 12.53
C TRP A 100 8.48 10.28 11.51
N PHE A 101 8.69 10.94 10.36
CA PHE A 101 9.78 10.63 9.45
C PHE A 101 10.66 11.86 9.21
N THR A 102 11.96 11.62 9.17
CA THR A 102 12.99 12.65 8.97
C THR A 102 14.03 12.19 7.95
N GLU A 103 14.90 13.08 7.48
CA GLU A 103 16.00 12.72 6.59
C GLU A 103 16.90 11.61 7.17
N ARG A 104 16.99 11.54 8.51
CA ARG A 104 17.76 10.49 9.19
C ARG A 104 17.19 9.10 8.92
N ASP A 105 15.88 8.94 8.88
CA ASP A 105 15.25 7.66 8.59
C ASP A 105 15.60 7.18 7.16
N PHE A 106 15.64 8.08 6.18
CA PHE A 106 16.04 7.75 4.80
C PHE A 106 17.50 7.34 4.67
N LEU A 107 18.40 8.02 5.41
CA LEU A 107 19.80 7.60 5.52
C LEU A 107 19.92 6.19 6.10
N ASP A 108 19.18 5.89 7.16
CA ASP A 108 19.23 4.60 7.84
C ASP A 108 18.63 3.50 6.95
N ILE A 109 17.53 3.77 6.23
CA ILE A 109 16.92 2.87 5.23
C ILE A 109 17.95 2.51 4.15
N ALA A 110 18.62 3.49 3.56
CA ALA A 110 19.66 3.24 2.55
C ALA A 110 20.85 2.44 3.13
N ALA A 111 21.28 2.77 4.35
CA ALA A 111 22.37 2.06 5.02
C ALA A 111 22.04 0.59 5.35
N LEU A 112 20.76 0.26 5.51
CA LEU A 112 20.29 -1.11 5.70
C LEU A 112 20.25 -1.94 4.41
N GLY A 113 20.47 -1.30 3.26
CA GLY A 113 20.51 -1.97 1.96
C GLY A 113 19.18 -1.99 1.20
N PHE A 114 18.18 -1.23 1.65
CA PHE A 114 16.98 -0.96 0.86
C PHE A 114 17.31 -0.09 -0.34
N ASN A 115 16.59 -0.27 -1.43
CA ASN A 115 16.77 0.51 -2.66
C ASN A 115 15.55 1.34 -3.05
N THR A 116 14.40 1.12 -2.40
CA THR A 116 13.13 1.75 -2.74
C THR A 116 12.34 2.09 -1.46
N VAL A 117 11.64 3.22 -1.51
CA VAL A 117 10.62 3.59 -0.52
C VAL A 117 9.27 3.78 -1.20
N ARG A 118 8.21 3.20 -0.66
CA ARG A 118 6.81 3.46 -1.05
C ARG A 118 6.23 4.46 -0.06
N ILE A 119 5.64 5.55 -0.57
CA ILE A 119 5.13 6.65 0.26
C ILE A 119 3.62 6.76 0.08
N PRO A 120 2.84 6.26 1.03
CA PRO A 120 1.39 6.42 1.07
C PRO A 120 1.00 7.89 1.25
N VAL A 121 0.05 8.37 0.43
CA VAL A 121 -0.50 9.72 0.51
C VAL A 121 -2.00 9.70 0.16
N GLY A 122 -2.84 10.34 0.97
CA GLY A 122 -4.28 10.43 0.71
C GLY A 122 -4.62 11.50 -0.33
N TYR A 123 -5.77 11.36 -0.99
CA TYR A 123 -6.27 12.36 -1.95
C TYR A 123 -6.34 13.77 -1.34
N TRP A 124 -6.63 13.84 -0.04
CA TRP A 124 -6.77 15.10 0.71
C TRP A 124 -5.48 15.90 0.85
N ALA A 125 -4.33 15.30 0.57
CA ALA A 125 -3.07 16.03 0.46
C ALA A 125 -3.10 17.04 -0.69
N PHE A 126 -3.86 16.76 -1.76
CA PHE A 126 -3.88 17.52 -3.00
C PHE A 126 -5.15 18.33 -3.17
N ALA A 127 -6.30 17.77 -2.80
CA ALA A 127 -7.62 18.43 -2.86
C ALA A 127 -8.59 17.75 -1.89
N THR A 128 -9.60 18.48 -1.42
CA THR A 128 -10.66 17.96 -0.54
C THR A 128 -12.03 18.20 -1.18
N LEU A 129 -13.00 17.36 -0.82
CA LEU A 129 -14.40 17.63 -1.13
C LEU A 129 -15.00 18.63 -0.12
N ASP A 130 -16.09 19.27 -0.50
CA ASP A 130 -16.85 20.13 0.41
C ASP A 130 -17.31 19.34 1.62
N GLY A 131 -16.88 19.75 2.81
CA GLY A 131 -17.25 19.11 4.07
C GLY A 131 -16.25 18.06 4.59
N ASP A 132 -15.22 17.74 3.85
CA ASP A 132 -14.12 16.90 4.35
C ASP A 132 -13.42 17.57 5.54
N PRO A 133 -13.19 16.85 6.64
CA PRO A 133 -12.52 17.39 7.82
C PRO A 133 -10.99 17.38 7.72
N TYR A 134 -10.41 16.72 6.70
CA TYR A 134 -8.99 16.51 6.59
C TYR A 134 -8.17 17.82 6.57
N VAL A 135 -6.99 17.75 7.15
CA VAL A 135 -5.95 18.77 6.93
C VAL A 135 -5.36 18.56 5.54
N SER A 136 -5.30 19.62 4.75
CA SER A 136 -4.96 19.54 3.32
C SER A 136 -3.87 20.53 2.91
N GLY A 137 -3.06 20.12 1.93
CA GLY A 137 -2.07 20.96 1.25
C GLY A 137 -0.67 20.93 1.86
N TYR A 138 -0.53 20.67 3.14
CA TYR A 138 0.77 20.58 3.83
C TYR A 138 1.58 19.33 3.43
N GLN A 139 0.90 18.22 3.23
CA GLN A 139 1.53 16.91 2.92
C GLN A 139 2.38 16.96 1.64
N ILE A 140 2.05 17.84 0.70
CA ILE A 140 2.81 18.03 -0.55
C ILE A 140 4.26 18.46 -0.26
N ASP A 141 4.45 19.37 0.70
CA ASP A 141 5.78 19.86 1.07
C ASP A 141 6.59 18.75 1.75
N TYR A 142 5.96 17.88 2.53
CA TYR A 142 6.60 16.72 3.15
C TYR A 142 6.96 15.65 2.13
N LEU A 143 6.08 15.38 1.17
CA LEU A 143 6.34 14.47 0.07
C LEU A 143 7.51 14.95 -0.80
N ASP A 144 7.54 16.24 -1.14
CA ASP A 144 8.65 16.85 -1.89
C ASP A 144 9.98 16.72 -1.12
N ARG A 145 9.97 16.95 0.20
CA ARG A 145 11.15 16.73 1.07
C ARG A 145 11.57 15.26 1.10
N ALA A 146 10.62 14.34 1.21
CA ALA A 146 10.91 12.90 1.21
C ALA A 146 11.57 12.44 -0.09
N ILE A 147 11.09 12.92 -1.23
CA ILE A 147 11.70 12.62 -2.54
C ILE A 147 13.13 13.19 -2.60
N GLN A 148 13.36 14.38 -2.05
CA GLN A 148 14.71 14.94 -1.99
C GLN A 148 15.63 14.14 -1.05
N TRP A 149 15.13 13.67 0.11
CA TRP A 149 15.89 12.78 0.99
C TRP A 149 16.21 11.44 0.32
N ALA A 150 15.23 10.85 -0.37
CA ALA A 150 15.46 9.62 -1.14
C ALA A 150 16.56 9.82 -2.21
N ARG A 151 16.50 10.93 -2.95
CA ARG A 151 17.52 11.28 -3.96
C ARG A 151 18.92 11.42 -3.35
N ASN A 152 19.03 12.04 -2.16
CA ASN A 152 20.31 12.24 -1.48
C ASN A 152 21.01 10.90 -1.14
N TYR A 153 20.24 9.82 -0.95
CA TYR A 153 20.74 8.51 -0.54
C TYR A 153 20.54 7.42 -1.60
N ASP A 154 20.30 7.81 -2.86
CA ASP A 154 20.10 6.90 -4.01
C ASP A 154 18.95 5.89 -3.83
N LEU A 155 17.96 6.23 -3.01
CA LEU A 155 16.70 5.49 -2.91
C LEU A 155 15.77 5.90 -4.06
N LYS A 156 15.04 4.92 -4.60
CA LYS A 156 13.93 5.18 -5.52
C LYS A 156 12.64 5.37 -4.74
N VAL A 157 11.72 6.13 -5.32
CA VAL A 157 10.44 6.44 -4.72
C VAL A 157 9.32 5.86 -5.57
N TRP A 158 8.39 5.24 -4.91
CA TRP A 158 7.10 4.84 -5.41
C TRP A 158 6.04 5.64 -4.63
N ILE A 159 5.32 6.53 -5.30
CA ILE A 159 4.23 7.30 -4.70
C ILE A 159 2.95 6.49 -4.80
N ASP A 160 2.24 6.36 -3.71
CA ASP A 160 1.02 5.58 -3.62
C ASP A 160 -0.16 6.48 -3.22
N LEU A 161 -1.18 6.57 -4.09
CA LEU A 161 -2.45 7.20 -3.74
C LEU A 161 -3.24 6.25 -2.82
N HIS A 162 -3.04 6.42 -1.52
CA HIS A 162 -3.48 5.47 -0.51
C HIS A 162 -4.96 5.58 -0.12
N GLY A 163 -5.58 6.70 -0.34
CA GLY A 163 -6.98 6.95 -0.01
C GLY A 163 -7.71 7.77 -1.05
N ALA A 164 -8.95 7.38 -1.36
CA ALA A 164 -9.86 8.06 -2.28
C ALA A 164 -11.13 8.56 -1.57
N PRO A 165 -11.82 9.59 -2.09
CA PRO A 165 -13.09 10.06 -1.54
C PRO A 165 -14.11 8.94 -1.35
N GLY A 166 -14.73 8.92 -0.18
CA GLY A 166 -15.70 7.90 0.19
C GLY A 166 -15.09 6.53 0.51
N SER A 167 -13.76 6.39 0.46
CA SER A 167 -12.99 5.15 0.63
C SER A 167 -13.18 4.14 -0.51
N GLN A 168 -12.10 3.55 -0.95
CA GLN A 168 -12.07 2.51 -1.98
C GLN A 168 -12.22 1.09 -1.41
N ASN A 169 -12.07 0.92 -0.10
CA ASN A 169 -12.06 -0.41 0.52
C ASN A 169 -12.81 -0.50 1.87
N GLY A 170 -13.08 0.62 2.54
CA GLY A 170 -13.73 0.65 3.87
C GLY A 170 -12.79 0.31 5.01
N PHE A 171 -11.46 0.31 4.76
CA PHE A 171 -10.44 0.14 5.79
C PHE A 171 -10.00 1.49 6.34
N ASP A 172 -9.46 1.51 7.55
CA ASP A 172 -8.95 2.73 8.17
C ASP A 172 -7.73 3.32 7.44
N ASN A 173 -6.94 2.48 6.78
CA ASN A 173 -5.81 2.90 5.93
C ASN A 173 -6.21 3.82 4.76
N SER A 174 -7.45 3.75 4.28
CA SER A 174 -7.98 4.68 3.25
C SER A 174 -8.30 6.08 3.79
N GLY A 175 -8.12 6.29 5.10
CA GLY A 175 -8.46 7.51 5.82
C GLY A 175 -9.90 7.59 6.30
N LEU A 176 -10.80 6.72 5.81
CA LEU A 176 -12.22 6.67 6.20
C LEU A 176 -12.71 5.23 6.16
N ARG A 177 -12.97 4.60 7.33
CA ARG A 177 -13.42 3.22 7.41
C ARG A 177 -14.94 3.05 7.38
N ASP A 178 -15.37 1.80 7.26
CA ASP A 178 -16.75 1.32 7.40
C ASP A 178 -17.71 1.77 6.29
N GLN A 179 -17.17 2.31 5.19
CA GLN A 179 -17.92 2.56 3.96
C GLN A 179 -17.05 2.34 2.72
N VAL A 180 -17.67 2.02 1.60
CA VAL A 180 -17.00 1.92 0.29
C VAL A 180 -17.78 2.78 -0.69
N GLY A 181 -17.41 4.05 -0.78
CA GLY A 181 -18.08 5.08 -1.59
C GLY A 181 -17.25 5.63 -2.73
N PHE A 182 -16.10 5.02 -3.05
CA PHE A 182 -15.22 5.46 -4.16
C PHE A 182 -15.95 5.55 -5.50
N MET A 183 -16.93 4.66 -5.73
CA MET A 183 -17.71 4.64 -6.98
C MET A 183 -18.97 5.55 -6.94
N ASP A 184 -19.24 6.23 -5.82
CA ASP A 184 -20.45 7.03 -5.65
C ASP A 184 -20.28 8.43 -6.25
N GLY A 185 -21.36 8.93 -6.88
CA GLY A 185 -21.38 10.29 -7.44
C GLY A 185 -20.18 10.55 -8.34
N ASP A 186 -19.46 11.63 -8.06
CA ASP A 186 -18.29 12.10 -8.82
C ASP A 186 -16.94 11.66 -8.19
N ASN A 187 -16.95 10.83 -7.14
CA ASN A 187 -15.74 10.46 -6.37
C ASN A 187 -14.64 9.86 -7.24
N LEU A 188 -15.01 8.93 -8.15
CA LEU A 188 -14.04 8.33 -9.08
C LEU A 188 -13.39 9.39 -10.00
N GLN A 189 -14.18 10.31 -10.55
CA GLN A 189 -13.69 11.36 -11.43
C GLN A 189 -12.86 12.41 -10.66
N PHE A 190 -13.24 12.71 -9.43
CA PHE A 190 -12.45 13.57 -8.55
C PHE A 190 -11.08 12.92 -8.26
N THR A 191 -11.07 11.63 -7.92
CA THR A 191 -9.84 10.87 -7.69
C THR A 191 -8.94 10.84 -8.93
N LEU A 192 -9.53 10.65 -10.13
CA LEU A 192 -8.78 10.73 -11.38
C LEU A 192 -8.18 12.13 -11.59
N GLY A 193 -8.89 13.18 -11.20
CA GLY A 193 -8.36 14.55 -11.23
C GLY A 193 -7.15 14.74 -10.32
N VAL A 194 -7.21 14.22 -9.08
CA VAL A 194 -6.08 14.21 -8.13
C VAL A 194 -4.92 13.39 -8.70
N LEU A 195 -5.20 12.20 -9.21
CA LEU A 195 -4.16 11.34 -9.80
C LEU A 195 -3.47 12.01 -10.98
N LYS A 196 -4.20 12.71 -11.84
CA LYS A 196 -3.60 13.48 -12.96
C LYS A 196 -2.63 14.55 -12.46
N TYR A 197 -2.96 15.25 -11.38
CA TYR A 197 -2.03 16.19 -10.76
C TYR A 197 -0.76 15.49 -10.26
N ILE A 198 -0.88 14.33 -9.61
CA ILE A 198 0.26 13.53 -9.14
C ILE A 198 1.13 13.10 -10.32
N LEU A 199 0.51 12.56 -11.38
CA LEU A 199 1.20 12.12 -12.61
C LEU A 199 1.93 13.28 -13.30
N GLU A 200 1.30 14.46 -13.40
CA GLU A 200 1.88 15.65 -14.01
C GLU A 200 3.08 16.17 -13.22
N LYS A 201 2.92 16.32 -11.89
CA LYS A 201 3.99 16.86 -11.04
C LYS A 201 5.13 15.87 -10.91
N TYR A 202 4.86 14.69 -10.38
CA TYR A 202 5.90 13.73 -9.99
C TYR A 202 6.38 12.82 -11.12
N GLY A 203 5.65 12.73 -12.22
CA GLY A 203 6.11 12.16 -13.48
C GLY A 203 6.91 13.13 -14.34
N SER A 204 7.10 14.39 -13.93
CA SER A 204 7.88 15.37 -14.69
C SER A 204 9.37 15.02 -14.69
N PRO A 205 10.16 15.52 -15.69
CA PRO A 205 11.59 15.25 -15.78
C PRO A 205 12.41 15.65 -14.54
N GLU A 206 11.87 16.51 -13.68
CA GLU A 206 12.48 16.91 -12.42
C GLU A 206 12.55 15.76 -11.40
N TYR A 207 11.61 14.83 -11.47
CA TYR A 207 11.43 13.77 -10.49
C TYR A 207 11.78 12.37 -11.01
N THR A 208 11.81 12.13 -12.34
CA THR A 208 11.92 10.79 -12.93
C THR A 208 13.25 10.06 -12.70
N ASP A 209 14.27 10.74 -12.18
CA ASP A 209 15.49 10.10 -11.70
C ASP A 209 15.31 9.38 -10.34
N THR A 210 14.32 9.80 -9.58
CA THR A 210 14.03 9.33 -8.22
C THR A 210 12.66 8.66 -8.12
N VAL A 211 11.59 9.30 -8.64
CA VAL A 211 10.23 8.73 -8.67
C VAL A 211 10.11 7.78 -9.86
N ILE A 212 10.16 6.48 -9.58
CA ILE A 212 10.15 5.43 -10.60
C ILE A 212 8.75 4.89 -10.89
N GLY A 213 7.82 5.07 -9.97
CA GLY A 213 6.46 4.57 -10.11
C GLY A 213 5.43 5.39 -9.34
N ILE A 214 4.21 5.41 -9.86
CA ILE A 214 3.04 6.02 -9.22
C ILE A 214 1.96 4.96 -9.19
N GLU A 215 1.56 4.57 -7.99
CA GLU A 215 0.43 3.69 -7.76
C GLU A 215 -0.85 4.49 -7.80
N VAL A 216 -1.74 4.04 -8.69
CA VAL A 216 -2.93 4.82 -9.05
C VAL A 216 -3.99 4.83 -7.95
N LEU A 217 -4.08 3.74 -7.18
CA LEU A 217 -4.95 3.62 -6.01
C LEU A 217 -4.58 2.38 -5.20
N ASN A 218 -4.30 2.58 -3.91
CA ASN A 218 -4.07 1.50 -2.96
C ASN A 218 -5.33 0.68 -2.70
N GLU A 219 -5.22 -0.63 -2.74
CA GLU A 219 -6.21 -1.61 -2.25
C GLU A 219 -7.68 -1.33 -2.63
N PRO A 220 -8.04 -1.06 -3.88
CA PRO A 220 -9.43 -1.03 -4.25
C PRO A 220 -10.06 -2.42 -4.00
N LEU A 221 -11.18 -2.48 -3.26
CA LEU A 221 -11.77 -3.74 -2.83
C LEU A 221 -12.55 -4.41 -3.97
N GLY A 222 -11.85 -5.09 -4.86
CA GLY A 222 -12.38 -5.69 -6.08
C GLY A 222 -13.64 -6.53 -5.91
N PRO A 223 -13.77 -7.36 -4.87
CA PRO A 223 -15.01 -8.10 -4.61
C PRO A 223 -16.26 -7.24 -4.35
N VAL A 224 -16.10 -5.94 -4.05
CA VAL A 224 -17.18 -5.03 -3.64
C VAL A 224 -17.45 -3.94 -4.67
N ILE A 225 -16.39 -3.41 -5.31
CA ILE A 225 -16.50 -2.29 -6.25
C ILE A 225 -16.79 -2.78 -7.68
N ASP A 226 -17.25 -1.86 -8.54
CA ASP A 226 -17.44 -2.14 -9.97
C ASP A 226 -16.08 -2.15 -10.71
N MET A 227 -15.55 -3.35 -10.95
CA MET A 227 -14.25 -3.55 -11.59
C MET A 227 -14.22 -3.09 -13.07
N GLU A 228 -15.34 -3.10 -13.77
CA GLU A 228 -15.38 -2.58 -15.15
C GLU A 228 -15.26 -1.06 -15.15
N ARG A 229 -15.93 -0.38 -14.22
CA ARG A 229 -15.75 1.06 -14.04
C ARG A 229 -14.32 1.40 -13.59
N LEU A 230 -13.75 0.62 -12.65
CA LEU A 230 -12.35 0.81 -12.25
C LEU A 230 -11.43 0.74 -13.48
N LYS A 231 -11.56 -0.32 -14.29
CA LYS A 231 -10.72 -0.54 -15.47
C LYS A 231 -10.85 0.58 -16.51
N TRP A 232 -12.10 0.87 -16.92
CA TRP A 232 -12.33 1.69 -18.10
C TRP A 232 -12.56 3.17 -17.81
N GLU A 233 -12.99 3.53 -16.60
CA GLU A 233 -13.24 4.94 -16.23
C GLU A 233 -12.11 5.52 -15.38
N PHE A 234 -11.17 4.68 -14.86
CA PHE A 234 -10.07 5.14 -13.99
C PHE A 234 -8.69 4.69 -14.48
N LEU A 235 -8.41 3.39 -14.57
CA LEU A 235 -7.07 2.87 -14.90
C LEU A 235 -6.63 3.23 -16.32
N VAL A 236 -7.46 2.97 -17.32
CA VAL A 236 -7.14 3.30 -18.72
C VAL A 236 -7.00 4.80 -18.91
N PRO A 237 -7.91 5.67 -18.44
CA PRO A 237 -7.73 7.12 -18.51
C PRO A 237 -6.48 7.64 -17.79
N ALA A 238 -6.06 7.04 -16.67
CA ALA A 238 -4.82 7.40 -15.99
C ALA A 238 -3.60 7.06 -16.85
N TYR A 239 -3.57 5.86 -17.43
CA TYR A 239 -2.51 5.43 -18.34
C TYR A 239 -2.43 6.34 -19.59
N GLU A 240 -3.57 6.59 -20.23
CA GLU A 240 -3.63 7.44 -21.42
C GLU A 240 -3.13 8.86 -21.12
N TYR A 241 -3.52 9.42 -19.97
CA TYR A 241 -3.02 10.72 -19.54
C TYR A 241 -1.50 10.73 -19.38
N LEU A 242 -0.94 9.73 -18.68
CA LEU A 242 0.51 9.62 -18.48
C LEU A 242 1.27 9.45 -19.81
N ARG A 243 0.79 8.60 -20.72
CA ARG A 243 1.49 8.25 -21.95
C ARG A 243 1.23 9.19 -23.11
N ASN A 244 -0.02 9.61 -23.32
CA ASN A 244 -0.44 10.38 -24.48
C ASN A 244 -0.40 11.88 -24.21
N ASP A 245 -0.95 12.33 -23.08
CA ASP A 245 -1.02 13.76 -22.76
C ASP A 245 0.31 14.30 -22.24
N LEU A 246 0.93 13.59 -21.29
CA LEU A 246 2.20 13.99 -20.70
C LEU A 246 3.42 13.48 -21.48
N SER A 247 3.24 12.53 -22.40
CA SER A 247 4.32 11.87 -23.12
C SER A 247 5.41 11.28 -22.20
N ASN A 248 5.02 10.88 -20.99
CA ASN A 248 5.93 10.30 -20.02
C ASN A 248 6.01 8.77 -20.21
N TRP A 249 7.21 8.29 -20.47
CA TRP A 249 7.54 6.88 -20.64
C TRP A 249 8.57 6.38 -19.62
N ASP A 250 8.99 7.25 -18.70
CA ASP A 250 10.00 6.95 -17.68
C ASP A 250 9.38 6.49 -16.35
N THR A 251 8.13 6.87 -16.06
CA THR A 251 7.43 6.53 -14.82
C THR A 251 6.53 5.31 -15.04
N HIS A 252 6.59 4.33 -14.16
CA HIS A 252 5.71 3.16 -14.19
C HIS A 252 4.35 3.52 -13.60
N LEU A 253 3.29 3.01 -14.23
CA LEU A 253 1.95 3.03 -13.67
C LEU A 253 1.76 1.75 -12.87
N ILE A 254 1.43 1.87 -11.59
CA ILE A 254 1.31 0.74 -10.70
C ILE A 254 -0.15 0.53 -10.35
N ILE A 255 -0.62 -0.69 -10.47
CA ILE A 255 -2.00 -1.11 -10.24
C ILE A 255 -1.99 -2.17 -9.14
N HIS A 256 -2.66 -1.90 -8.04
CA HIS A 256 -2.93 -2.92 -7.03
C HIS A 256 -3.83 -4.03 -7.60
N ASP A 257 -3.58 -5.28 -7.24
CA ASP A 257 -4.30 -6.46 -7.78
C ASP A 257 -5.79 -6.55 -7.39
N ALA A 258 -6.27 -5.60 -6.59
CA ALA A 258 -7.65 -5.50 -6.10
C ALA A 258 -8.11 -6.76 -5.33
N PHE A 259 -7.16 -7.49 -4.71
CA PHE A 259 -7.40 -8.77 -4.03
C PHE A 259 -7.99 -9.87 -4.93
N LEU A 260 -7.79 -9.76 -6.26
CA LEU A 260 -8.26 -10.73 -7.24
C LEU A 260 -7.15 -11.65 -7.75
N GLY A 261 -5.89 -11.35 -7.35
CA GLY A 261 -4.69 -12.07 -7.76
C GLY A 261 -4.20 -11.71 -9.17
N GLY A 262 -2.93 -12.03 -9.45
CA GLY A 262 -2.27 -11.63 -10.71
C GLY A 262 -2.92 -12.19 -11.97
N ASP A 263 -3.45 -13.39 -11.93
CA ASP A 263 -4.11 -14.04 -13.08
C ASP A 263 -5.31 -13.25 -13.61
N TYR A 264 -6.01 -12.51 -12.74
CA TYR A 264 -7.14 -11.66 -13.13
C TYR A 264 -6.72 -10.54 -14.09
N TRP A 265 -5.45 -10.11 -14.02
CA TRP A 265 -4.92 -9.00 -14.79
C TRP A 265 -4.19 -9.42 -16.07
N ASN A 266 -4.00 -10.74 -16.30
CA ASN A 266 -3.23 -11.27 -17.44
C ASN A 266 -3.78 -10.89 -18.82
N ASP A 267 -5.05 -10.49 -18.90
CA ASP A 267 -5.72 -10.09 -20.15
C ASP A 267 -6.08 -8.59 -20.20
N PHE A 268 -5.54 -7.76 -19.29
CA PHE A 268 -5.86 -6.34 -19.21
C PHE A 268 -4.63 -5.46 -19.12
N MET A 269 -4.50 -4.49 -20.02
CA MET A 269 -3.37 -3.52 -20.09
C MET A 269 -1.99 -4.18 -20.19
N THR A 270 -1.88 -5.29 -20.90
CA THR A 270 -0.63 -6.02 -21.08
C THR A 270 0.26 -5.41 -22.18
N GLU A 271 1.56 -5.73 -22.17
CA GLU A 271 2.49 -5.29 -23.22
C GLU A 271 2.07 -5.78 -24.61
N ASP A 272 1.51 -6.99 -24.74
CA ASP A 272 0.98 -7.53 -25.99
C ASP A 272 -0.21 -6.73 -26.53
N GLN A 273 -0.95 -6.05 -25.64
CA GLN A 273 -2.02 -5.12 -25.99
C GLN A 273 -1.52 -3.69 -26.24
N GLY A 274 -0.20 -3.42 -26.10
CA GLY A 274 0.41 -2.13 -26.32
C GLY A 274 0.51 -1.24 -25.05
N TYR A 275 0.25 -1.80 -23.86
CA TYR A 275 0.39 -1.08 -22.61
C TYR A 275 1.75 -1.37 -21.97
N TYR A 276 2.67 -0.42 -22.02
CA TYR A 276 4.03 -0.57 -21.51
C TYR A 276 4.22 0.11 -20.16
N GLY A 277 5.03 -0.51 -19.30
CA GLY A 277 5.38 0.04 -18.00
C GLY A 277 4.22 0.04 -17.01
N VAL A 278 3.36 -0.98 -17.07
CA VAL A 278 2.34 -1.30 -16.08
C VAL A 278 2.89 -2.38 -15.15
N VAL A 279 2.82 -2.13 -13.86
CA VAL A 279 3.26 -3.03 -12.78
C VAL A 279 2.05 -3.45 -11.96
N ILE A 280 1.98 -4.72 -11.58
CA ILE A 280 0.97 -5.21 -10.64
C ILE A 280 1.57 -5.26 -9.24
N ASP A 281 0.85 -4.67 -8.30
CA ASP A 281 1.16 -4.69 -6.88
C ASP A 281 0.31 -5.74 -6.15
N HIS A 282 0.98 -6.65 -5.46
CA HIS A 282 0.37 -7.61 -4.56
C HIS A 282 0.57 -7.20 -3.11
N HIS A 283 -0.46 -7.37 -2.30
CA HIS A 283 -0.34 -7.29 -0.85
C HIS A 283 -0.52 -8.68 -0.25
N ASN A 284 0.50 -9.20 0.43
CA ASN A 284 0.47 -10.55 0.98
C ASN A 284 0.53 -10.55 2.50
N TYR A 285 -0.64 -10.50 3.10
CA TYR A 285 -0.84 -10.73 4.52
C TYR A 285 -1.55 -12.05 4.76
N GLN A 286 -1.28 -12.69 5.90
CA GLN A 286 -1.80 -14.01 6.21
C GLN A 286 -2.41 -14.05 7.62
N VAL A 287 -3.17 -12.99 7.99
CA VAL A 287 -3.68 -12.80 9.36
C VAL A 287 -5.13 -12.32 9.43
N PHE A 288 -5.80 -12.11 8.30
CA PHE A 288 -7.12 -11.48 8.28
C PHE A 288 -8.30 -12.47 8.22
N SER A 289 -8.03 -13.78 8.34
CA SER A 289 -9.07 -14.80 8.48
C SER A 289 -8.68 -15.85 9.52
N SER A 290 -9.69 -16.51 10.14
CA SER A 290 -9.43 -17.59 11.10
C SER A 290 -8.62 -18.74 10.47
N GLY A 291 -8.88 -19.06 9.20
CA GLY A 291 -8.15 -20.09 8.50
C GLY A 291 -6.67 -19.76 8.26
N GLU A 292 -6.32 -18.49 8.13
CA GLU A 292 -4.93 -18.02 8.06
C GLU A 292 -4.24 -18.16 9.42
N LEU A 293 -4.93 -17.77 10.50
CA LEU A 293 -4.40 -17.82 11.87
C LEU A 293 -4.20 -19.25 12.39
N GLU A 294 -4.84 -20.23 11.78
CA GLU A 294 -4.70 -21.66 12.09
C GLU A 294 -3.57 -22.35 11.30
N ARG A 295 -2.93 -21.65 10.35
CA ARG A 295 -1.82 -22.20 9.58
C ARG A 295 -0.63 -22.53 10.47
N SER A 296 0.04 -23.65 10.17
CA SER A 296 1.39 -23.91 10.69
C SER A 296 2.41 -22.93 10.06
N LEU A 297 3.59 -22.83 10.64
CA LEU A 297 4.69 -22.07 10.03
C LEU A 297 4.99 -22.54 8.59
N ASP A 298 5.02 -23.85 8.37
CA ASP A 298 5.30 -24.42 7.05
C ASP A 298 4.19 -24.08 6.04
N ASP A 299 2.93 -24.00 6.48
CA ASP A 299 1.84 -23.54 5.62
C ASP A 299 1.97 -22.04 5.27
N HIS A 300 2.34 -21.17 6.24
CA HIS A 300 2.62 -19.77 5.97
C HIS A 300 3.77 -19.60 4.96
N ILE A 301 4.86 -20.32 5.14
CA ILE A 301 6.00 -20.33 4.21
C ILE A 301 5.55 -20.84 2.84
N GLY A 302 4.77 -21.94 2.81
CA GLY A 302 4.24 -22.51 1.58
C GLY A 302 3.40 -21.52 0.76
N VAL A 303 2.56 -20.71 1.43
CA VAL A 303 1.77 -19.63 0.77
C VAL A 303 2.69 -18.56 0.17
N ALA A 304 3.69 -18.08 0.92
CA ALA A 304 4.63 -17.08 0.43
C ALA A 304 5.42 -17.60 -0.79
N CYS A 305 5.97 -18.83 -0.71
CA CYS A 305 6.68 -19.47 -1.81
C CYS A 305 5.77 -19.74 -3.02
N GLY A 306 4.49 -20.06 -2.75
CA GLY A 306 3.47 -20.25 -3.79
C GLY A 306 3.21 -18.97 -4.58
N LEU A 307 3.07 -17.83 -3.88
CA LEU A 307 2.92 -16.52 -4.53
C LEU A 307 4.15 -16.18 -5.38
N GLY A 308 5.37 -16.30 -4.82
CA GLY A 308 6.60 -16.02 -5.57
C GLY A 308 6.71 -16.82 -6.87
N ARG A 309 6.32 -18.11 -6.85
CA ARG A 309 6.27 -18.93 -8.07
C ARG A 309 5.14 -18.50 -9.03
N GLY A 310 3.96 -18.12 -8.50
CA GLY A 310 2.84 -17.60 -9.29
C GLY A 310 3.24 -16.36 -10.08
N MET A 311 3.94 -15.45 -9.45
CA MET A 311 4.45 -14.22 -10.06
C MET A 311 5.31 -14.46 -11.32
N LEU A 312 5.96 -15.62 -11.44
CA LEU A 312 6.76 -15.95 -12.64
C LEU A 312 5.92 -16.14 -13.91
N SER A 313 4.64 -16.44 -13.77
CA SER A 313 3.70 -16.68 -14.88
C SER A 313 2.79 -15.52 -15.22
N GLU A 314 2.86 -14.43 -14.47
CA GLU A 314 2.04 -13.24 -14.71
C GLU A 314 2.47 -12.50 -15.97
N ALA A 315 1.48 -11.99 -16.71
CA ALA A 315 1.71 -11.21 -17.94
C ALA A 315 2.33 -9.85 -17.66
N HIS A 316 2.08 -9.30 -16.48
CA HIS A 316 2.69 -8.05 -16.02
C HIS A 316 3.99 -8.29 -15.25
N TRP A 317 4.65 -7.20 -14.88
CA TRP A 317 5.73 -7.24 -13.90
C TRP A 317 5.13 -7.10 -12.50
N PRO A 318 5.13 -8.16 -11.69
CA PRO A 318 4.56 -8.12 -10.35
C PRO A 318 5.61 -7.75 -9.31
N ILE A 319 5.16 -7.04 -8.27
CA ILE A 319 5.91 -6.77 -7.04
C ILE A 319 4.97 -7.05 -5.86
N VAL A 320 5.51 -7.45 -4.72
CA VAL A 320 4.76 -7.48 -3.46
C VAL A 320 5.00 -6.18 -2.72
N GLY A 321 4.09 -5.21 -2.89
CA GLY A 321 4.22 -3.84 -2.35
C GLY A 321 3.88 -3.71 -0.88
N GLU A 322 3.21 -4.73 -0.30
CA GLU A 322 3.02 -4.81 1.15
C GLU A 322 3.13 -6.23 1.66
N VAL A 323 3.92 -6.39 2.73
CA VAL A 323 4.20 -7.65 3.42
C VAL A 323 4.71 -7.37 4.83
N SER A 324 4.45 -8.27 5.78
CA SER A 324 4.89 -8.14 7.18
C SER A 324 5.39 -9.47 7.76
N ALA A 325 5.92 -9.43 8.98
CA ALA A 325 6.31 -10.63 9.73
C ALA A 325 5.15 -11.26 10.51
N ALA A 326 3.97 -10.66 10.47
CA ALA A 326 2.84 -11.09 11.28
C ALA A 326 2.28 -12.44 10.80
N MET A 327 2.17 -13.38 11.73
CA MET A 327 1.43 -14.64 11.59
C MET A 327 0.18 -14.67 12.50
N THR A 328 -0.07 -13.57 13.21
CA THR A 328 -1.24 -13.38 14.07
C THR A 328 -1.81 -11.97 13.91
N ASP A 329 -3.08 -11.79 14.21
CA ASP A 329 -3.73 -10.48 14.26
C ASP A 329 -3.72 -9.83 15.66
N CYS A 330 -2.72 -10.17 16.47
CA CYS A 330 -2.63 -9.73 17.86
C CYS A 330 -2.24 -8.27 18.03
N THR A 331 -1.65 -7.63 17.03
CA THR A 331 -1.33 -6.22 17.06
C THR A 331 -2.55 -5.37 17.40
N LYS A 332 -2.39 -4.47 18.35
CA LYS A 332 -3.46 -3.57 18.77
C LYS A 332 -4.01 -2.79 17.57
N TRP A 333 -5.33 -2.80 17.44
CA TRP A 333 -6.09 -2.10 16.38
C TRP A 333 -5.78 -2.50 14.94
N LEU A 334 -5.09 -3.61 14.73
CA LEU A 334 -4.83 -4.11 13.38
C LEU A 334 -6.11 -4.33 12.56
N ASN A 335 -7.18 -4.82 13.20
CA ASN A 335 -8.48 -4.99 12.57
C ASN A 335 -9.35 -3.72 12.62
N GLY A 336 -8.80 -2.62 13.13
CA GLY A 336 -9.48 -1.36 13.41
C GLY A 336 -9.81 -1.16 14.87
N VAL A 337 -9.90 0.10 15.30
CA VAL A 337 -10.27 0.49 16.66
C VAL A 337 -11.62 -0.11 17.04
N GLY A 338 -11.70 -0.77 18.20
CA GLY A 338 -12.92 -1.36 18.76
C GLY A 338 -13.37 -2.68 18.12
N ILE A 339 -12.62 -3.24 17.17
CA ILE A 339 -13.01 -4.46 16.43
C ILE A 339 -12.57 -5.75 17.15
N GLY A 340 -11.46 -5.70 17.88
CA GLY A 340 -10.87 -6.88 18.53
C GLY A 340 -10.01 -7.73 17.57
N ARG A 341 -9.68 -8.94 18.02
CA ARG A 341 -8.73 -9.85 17.35
C ARG A 341 -9.35 -11.21 17.13
N ARG A 342 -9.10 -11.80 15.95
CA ARG A 342 -9.64 -13.13 15.62
C ARG A 342 -8.96 -14.22 16.42
N LEU A 343 -7.64 -14.11 16.63
CA LEU A 343 -6.87 -15.14 17.34
C LEU A 343 -7.38 -15.39 18.74
N ASP A 344 -7.67 -14.34 19.51
CA ASP A 344 -8.16 -14.47 20.90
C ASP A 344 -9.68 -14.51 21.03
N GLY A 345 -10.42 -14.54 19.91
CA GLY A 345 -11.88 -14.67 19.90
C GLY A 345 -12.62 -13.39 20.26
N THR A 346 -11.96 -12.23 20.31
CA THR A 346 -12.59 -10.93 20.63
C THR A 346 -13.06 -10.16 19.40
N PHE A 347 -12.71 -10.61 18.18
CA PHE A 347 -13.13 -9.95 16.95
C PHE A 347 -14.65 -9.92 16.82
N TRP A 348 -15.19 -8.72 16.56
CA TRP A 348 -16.59 -8.53 16.26
C TRP A 348 -16.77 -7.35 15.29
N LYS A 349 -17.25 -7.64 14.08
CA LYS A 349 -17.59 -6.64 13.07
C LYS A 349 -18.79 -7.13 12.24
N ASP A 350 -19.76 -6.26 11.95
CA ASP A 350 -20.90 -6.51 11.06
C ASP A 350 -21.71 -7.78 11.44
N ASN A 351 -21.90 -8.00 12.74
CA ASN A 351 -22.52 -9.21 13.32
C ASN A 351 -21.76 -10.52 13.05
N VAL A 352 -20.49 -10.43 12.67
CA VAL A 352 -19.58 -11.56 12.52
C VAL A 352 -18.57 -11.53 13.66
N GLY A 353 -18.53 -12.61 14.45
CA GLY A 353 -17.55 -12.81 15.51
C GLY A 353 -16.56 -13.91 15.18
N SER A 354 -15.43 -13.95 15.89
CA SER A 354 -14.47 -15.05 15.83
C SER A 354 -14.62 -15.99 17.02
N TYR A 355 -14.02 -17.16 16.92
CA TYR A 355 -13.82 -18.09 18.05
C TYR A 355 -12.36 -18.00 18.51
N TYR A 356 -12.14 -18.41 19.76
CA TYR A 356 -10.79 -18.44 20.36
C TYR A 356 -9.92 -19.51 19.69
N ILE A 357 -8.77 -19.10 19.17
CA ILE A 357 -7.74 -19.98 18.59
C ILE A 357 -6.55 -20.06 19.56
N SER A 358 -6.02 -18.91 19.99
CA SER A 358 -4.88 -18.81 20.89
C SER A 358 -4.86 -17.49 21.65
N SER A 359 -3.92 -17.32 22.59
CA SER A 359 -3.74 -16.06 23.32
C SER A 359 -2.88 -15.07 22.56
N CYS A 360 -3.22 -13.78 22.66
CA CYS A 360 -2.38 -12.67 22.20
C CYS A 360 -1.44 -12.12 23.31
N ASP A 361 -1.42 -12.74 24.51
CA ASP A 361 -0.61 -12.25 25.63
C ASP A 361 0.88 -12.20 25.26
N GLY A 362 1.51 -11.05 25.50
CA GLY A 362 2.94 -10.84 25.23
C GLY A 362 3.31 -10.67 23.75
N ASN A 363 2.34 -10.57 22.83
CA ASN A 363 2.62 -10.40 21.41
C ASN A 363 3.40 -9.11 21.11
N ASP A 364 3.04 -8.02 21.78
CA ASP A 364 3.61 -6.68 21.54
C ASP A 364 4.96 -6.45 22.24
N ASP A 365 5.46 -7.44 23.01
CA ASP A 365 6.75 -7.38 23.68
C ASP A 365 7.67 -8.54 23.25
N VAL A 366 8.55 -8.28 22.29
CA VAL A 366 9.50 -9.27 21.76
C VAL A 366 10.35 -9.91 22.84
N SER A 367 10.64 -9.21 23.97
CA SER A 367 11.41 -9.74 25.09
C SER A 367 10.74 -10.93 25.79
N THR A 368 9.43 -11.09 25.62
CA THR A 368 8.62 -12.18 26.16
C THR A 368 8.45 -13.35 25.20
N TRP A 369 8.88 -13.21 23.95
CA TRP A 369 8.72 -14.26 22.94
C TRP A 369 9.54 -15.49 23.27
N SER A 370 8.96 -16.67 23.06
CA SER A 370 9.71 -17.92 23.12
C SER A 370 10.75 -17.99 22.00
N GLY A 371 11.79 -18.79 22.20
CA GLY A 371 12.78 -19.06 21.14
C GLY A 371 12.14 -19.63 19.87
N GLU A 372 11.08 -20.44 20.02
CA GLU A 372 10.32 -21.00 18.90
C GLU A 372 9.58 -19.91 18.11
N LYS A 373 8.90 -18.97 18.78
CA LYS A 373 8.26 -17.83 18.11
C LYS A 373 9.29 -16.95 17.40
N TRP A 374 10.43 -16.68 18.06
CA TRP A 374 11.51 -15.89 17.46
C TRP A 374 12.03 -16.57 16.17
N GLU A 375 12.31 -17.88 16.24
CA GLU A 375 12.77 -18.65 15.08
C GLU A 375 11.72 -18.69 13.97
N ALA A 376 10.46 -18.95 14.30
CA ALA A 376 9.36 -18.97 13.35
C ALA A 376 9.21 -17.63 12.61
N THR A 377 9.25 -16.52 13.34
CA THR A 377 9.18 -15.17 12.75
C THR A 377 10.35 -14.93 11.81
N ARG A 378 11.58 -15.27 12.22
CA ARG A 378 12.77 -15.13 11.38
C ARG A 378 12.70 -15.95 10.12
N ARG A 379 12.27 -17.23 10.21
CA ARG A 379 12.07 -18.13 9.07
C ARG A 379 11.03 -17.58 8.10
N PHE A 380 9.91 -17.07 8.61
CA PHE A 380 8.84 -16.54 7.79
C PHE A 380 9.28 -15.26 7.04
N ILE A 381 10.00 -14.35 7.71
CA ILE A 381 10.61 -13.18 7.06
C ILE A 381 11.49 -13.63 5.89
N GLU A 382 12.49 -14.50 6.15
CA GLU A 382 13.45 -14.89 5.14
C GLU A 382 12.83 -15.64 3.96
N ALA A 383 11.81 -16.47 4.20
CA ALA A 383 11.08 -17.16 3.15
C ALA A 383 10.34 -16.19 2.21
N GLN A 384 9.71 -15.15 2.78
CA GLN A 384 9.02 -14.10 2.01
C GLN A 384 10.01 -13.31 1.15
N LEU A 385 11.14 -12.88 1.72
CA LEU A 385 12.16 -12.16 0.97
C LEU A 385 12.68 -12.98 -0.22
N ASP A 386 13.00 -14.27 0.01
CA ASP A 386 13.49 -15.17 -1.05
C ASP A 386 12.41 -15.46 -2.10
N ALA A 387 11.15 -15.63 -1.68
CA ALA A 387 10.03 -15.91 -2.57
C ALA A 387 9.76 -14.76 -3.55
N TYR A 388 9.70 -13.53 -3.05
CA TYR A 388 9.32 -12.38 -3.88
C TYR A 388 10.47 -11.86 -4.74
N GLU A 389 11.73 -12.10 -4.33
CA GLU A 389 12.91 -11.86 -5.15
C GLU A 389 13.03 -12.80 -6.36
N MET A 390 12.19 -13.85 -6.47
CA MET A 390 12.10 -14.67 -7.69
C MET A 390 11.64 -13.86 -8.91
N ARG A 391 10.94 -12.72 -8.68
CA ARG A 391 10.48 -11.83 -9.76
C ARG A 391 10.81 -10.36 -9.47
N GLY A 392 9.82 -9.53 -9.13
CA GLY A 392 9.98 -8.08 -9.01
C GLY A 392 10.57 -7.59 -7.69
N GLY A 393 10.42 -8.37 -6.64
CA GLY A 393 10.85 -8.00 -5.29
C GLY A 393 9.70 -7.69 -4.35
N TRP A 394 10.00 -6.97 -3.30
CA TRP A 394 9.10 -6.71 -2.18
C TRP A 394 9.30 -5.31 -1.60
N ILE A 395 8.25 -4.78 -0.94
CA ILE A 395 8.25 -3.56 -0.15
C ILE A 395 7.60 -3.88 1.20
N TRP A 396 8.36 -3.77 2.28
CA TRP A 396 7.93 -4.18 3.62
C TRP A 396 6.97 -3.17 4.24
N TRP A 397 5.87 -3.62 4.84
CA TRP A 397 4.96 -2.80 5.62
C TRP A 397 5.24 -2.96 7.11
N THR A 398 5.90 -2.03 7.78
CA THR A 398 6.39 -0.72 7.39
C THR A 398 7.76 -0.47 8.01
N TYR A 399 8.41 0.68 7.76
CA TYR A 399 9.74 0.96 8.34
C TYR A 399 9.69 1.01 9.86
N LYS A 400 8.72 1.74 10.43
CA LYS A 400 8.58 1.85 11.88
C LYS A 400 7.13 1.94 12.33
N THR A 401 6.89 1.38 13.51
CA THR A 401 5.65 1.50 14.28
C THR A 401 5.98 1.91 15.70
N GLU A 402 5.03 2.46 16.45
CA GLU A 402 5.24 2.75 17.87
C GLU A 402 5.34 1.47 18.72
N SER A 403 4.46 0.48 18.48
CA SER A 403 4.31 -0.69 19.35
C SER A 403 3.89 -1.99 18.67
N SER A 404 4.10 -2.11 17.36
CA SER A 404 3.68 -3.28 16.56
C SER A 404 4.90 -4.02 16.01
N PRO A 405 5.55 -4.90 16.80
CA PRO A 405 6.87 -5.44 16.46
C PRO A 405 6.90 -6.31 15.21
N GLU A 406 5.83 -7.03 14.88
CA GLU A 406 5.75 -7.88 13.67
C GLU A 406 5.58 -7.05 12.39
N TRP A 407 5.27 -5.75 12.50
CA TRP A 407 5.00 -4.84 11.39
C TRP A 407 6.13 -3.85 11.12
N GLY A 408 6.90 -3.46 12.14
CA GLY A 408 7.93 -2.44 12.05
C GLY A 408 9.34 -2.99 11.90
N ILE A 409 10.05 -2.60 10.82
CA ILE A 409 11.49 -2.92 10.63
C ILE A 409 12.32 -2.48 11.83
N ASN A 410 12.00 -1.32 12.43
CA ASN A 410 12.68 -0.82 13.64
C ASN A 410 12.69 -1.84 14.79
N HIS A 411 11.58 -2.51 15.04
CA HIS A 411 11.47 -3.54 16.08
C HIS A 411 12.17 -4.84 15.66
N LEU A 412 11.99 -5.25 14.40
CA LEU A 412 12.60 -6.49 13.87
C LEU A 412 14.13 -6.40 13.88
N LEU A 413 14.71 -5.25 13.52
CA LEU A 413 16.14 -4.99 13.58
C LEU A 413 16.66 -4.99 15.03
N ALA A 414 15.98 -4.23 15.91
CA ALA A 414 16.40 -4.11 17.31
C ALA A 414 16.47 -5.47 18.04
N ASN A 415 15.69 -6.45 17.57
CA ASN A 415 15.60 -7.77 18.17
C ASN A 415 16.31 -8.89 17.34
N GLY A 416 17.07 -8.53 16.30
CA GLY A 416 17.81 -9.48 15.47
C GLY A 416 16.93 -10.37 14.58
N LEU A 417 15.65 -10.01 14.41
CA LEU A 417 14.68 -10.74 13.58
C LEU A 417 14.80 -10.38 12.08
N TRP A 418 15.28 -9.18 11.76
CA TRP A 418 15.51 -8.77 10.38
C TRP A 418 16.89 -9.21 9.88
N PRO A 419 17.02 -9.74 8.63
CA PRO A 419 18.33 -10.07 8.08
C PRO A 419 19.19 -8.81 7.86
N TYR A 420 20.40 -8.84 8.40
CA TYR A 420 21.38 -7.77 8.17
C TYR A 420 22.80 -8.38 8.13
N PRO A 421 23.54 -8.23 7.02
CA PRO A 421 23.13 -7.66 5.73
C PRO A 421 21.91 -8.32 5.08
N LEU A 422 21.17 -7.58 4.24
CA LEU A 422 19.89 -8.01 3.66
C LEU A 422 19.94 -9.30 2.85
N ASN A 423 21.11 -9.64 2.29
CA ASN A 423 21.34 -10.85 1.51
C ASN A 423 21.81 -12.06 2.35
N GLU A 424 21.99 -11.90 3.66
CA GLU A 424 22.33 -13.01 4.54
C GLU A 424 21.08 -13.70 5.10
N ARG A 425 21.03 -15.01 5.00
CA ARG A 425 19.92 -15.84 5.47
C ARG A 425 20.42 -16.84 6.52
N TYR A 426 19.70 -16.95 7.64
CA TYR A 426 19.90 -18.04 8.59
C TYR A 426 19.24 -19.33 8.12
N TYR A 427 18.15 -19.20 7.33
CA TYR A 427 17.33 -20.32 6.85
C TYR A 427 17.16 -20.24 5.33
N PRO A 428 18.25 -20.42 4.55
CA PRO A 428 18.18 -20.30 3.08
C PRO A 428 17.45 -21.47 2.45
N GLY A 429 16.88 -21.26 1.25
CA GLY A 429 16.33 -22.34 0.42
C GLY A 429 14.99 -22.91 0.92
N GLN A 430 14.25 -22.17 1.76
CA GLN A 430 12.97 -22.66 2.29
C GLN A 430 11.94 -22.89 1.17
N CYS A 431 11.97 -22.11 0.10
CA CYS A 431 11.07 -22.28 -1.04
C CYS A 431 11.44 -23.45 -1.97
N ASP A 432 12.57 -24.10 -1.79
CA ASP A 432 12.95 -25.29 -2.57
C ASP A 432 12.12 -26.54 -2.20
N TYR A 433 11.51 -26.52 -1.03
CA TYR A 433 10.76 -27.66 -0.44
C TYR A 433 9.24 -27.44 -0.40
N HIS A 434 8.73 -26.27 -0.77
CA HIS A 434 7.32 -25.88 -0.71
C HIS A 434 6.65 -25.59 -2.05
#